data_df8992709631c25948d644494c97fd1a
#
_entry.id   df8992709631c25948d644494c97fd1a
#
_cell.length_a   1.000
_cell.length_b   1.000
_cell.length_c   1.000
_cell.angle_alpha   90.00
_cell.angle_beta   90.00
_cell.angle_gamma   90.00
#
_symmetry.space_group_name_H-M   'P 1'
#
loop_
_entity.id
_entity.type
_entity.pdbx_description
1 polymer ?
#
loop_
_entity_poly.entity_id
_entity_poly.type
_entity_poly.pdbx_seq_one_letter_code
_entity_poly.pdbx_strand_id
1 'polypeptide(L)'
;MGATLSAPRLDATLAPLRETWWTGKAVLITGASQGIGASCAARLAAHGARISLTALEQPGFDDLESPQRVITTGDITSPATRRAVIGRTLDCFGGIDVLINNAGVGQYGFPSEVDTEISKRIFDVNVFSALALTQLAIPHMRRQGRGTIVNIGSVGGKVSLPWAVMYCATKWAVHCLDDSLHRELAGSGIHVLKVCPGIVATNFRNHVLAGSAPAPVEDIRRIVTPDQVAEAMMGGVERHKRIVYVPKIGRLFTSLDFFAPRVMDWYLRRKF
;
A
#
# COMPACT_ATOMS: atom_id res chain seq x y z
N MET A 1 -5.25 -30.01 1.11
CA MET A 1 -3.85 -29.89 0.67
C MET A 1 -3.64 -28.45 0.24
N GLY A 2 -3.09 -27.63 1.13
CA GLY A 2 -2.84 -26.21 0.89
C GLY A 2 -1.53 -26.03 0.15
N ALA A 3 -1.58 -25.51 -1.05
CA ALA A 3 -0.37 -25.08 -1.76
C ALA A 3 0.11 -23.77 -1.11
N THR A 4 1.17 -23.84 -0.35
CA THR A 4 1.96 -22.68 0.08
C THR A 4 2.59 -22.06 -1.16
N LEU A 5 2.05 -20.93 -1.61
CA LEU A 5 2.71 -20.10 -2.60
C LEU A 5 3.98 -19.52 -1.95
N SER A 6 5.13 -20.11 -2.28
CA SER A 6 6.44 -19.61 -1.87
C SER A 6 6.68 -18.21 -2.44
N ALA A 7 7.29 -17.34 -1.63
CA ALA A 7 7.74 -16.03 -2.09
C ALA A 7 8.69 -16.19 -3.31
N PRO A 8 8.63 -15.27 -4.30
CA PRO A 8 9.51 -15.34 -5.44
C PRO A 8 10.97 -15.20 -5.01
N ARG A 9 11.81 -16.17 -5.38
CA ARG A 9 13.26 -16.11 -5.18
C ARG A 9 13.82 -14.96 -6.04
N LEU A 10 14.59 -14.08 -5.43
CA LEU A 10 15.42 -13.12 -6.14
C LEU A 10 16.63 -13.88 -6.71
N ASP A 11 16.59 -14.17 -8.00
CA ASP A 11 17.69 -14.86 -8.69
C ASP A 11 18.93 -13.94 -8.76
N ALA A 12 20.07 -14.41 -8.26
CA ALA A 12 21.29 -13.62 -8.06
C ALA A 12 22.12 -13.40 -9.35
N THR A 13 21.59 -13.73 -10.53
CA THR A 13 22.28 -13.57 -11.81
C THR A 13 21.65 -12.46 -12.64
N LEU A 14 21.64 -11.22 -12.14
CA LEU A 14 21.19 -10.09 -12.92
C LEU A 14 22.35 -9.51 -13.75
N ALA A 15 22.15 -9.43 -15.06
CA ALA A 15 22.92 -8.59 -15.97
C ALA A 15 23.03 -7.15 -15.40
N PRO A 16 24.08 -6.37 -15.76
CA PRO A 16 24.24 -5.03 -15.21
C PRO A 16 22.94 -4.24 -15.41
N LEU A 17 22.35 -3.80 -14.30
CA LEU A 17 21.09 -3.07 -14.27
C LEU A 17 21.25 -1.81 -15.14
N ARG A 18 20.44 -1.65 -16.17
CA ARG A 18 20.34 -0.36 -16.85
C ARG A 18 19.92 0.68 -15.83
N GLU A 19 20.58 1.83 -15.81
CA GLU A 19 20.19 2.95 -14.95
C GLU A 19 18.71 3.27 -15.17
N THR A 20 17.94 3.16 -14.09
CA THR A 20 16.51 3.48 -14.07
C THR A 20 16.31 4.68 -13.16
N TRP A 21 15.12 5.27 -13.18
CA TRP A 21 14.75 6.34 -12.24
C TRP A 21 14.92 5.90 -10.77
N TRP A 22 14.81 4.59 -10.51
CA TRP A 22 14.87 3.99 -9.18
C TRP A 22 16.28 3.72 -8.66
N THR A 23 17.29 3.73 -9.55
CA THR A 23 18.67 3.40 -9.19
C THR A 23 19.16 4.34 -8.07
N GLY A 24 19.57 3.77 -6.94
CA GLY A 24 20.05 4.49 -5.77
C GLY A 24 19.00 5.21 -4.94
N LYS A 25 17.71 5.19 -5.31
CA LYS A 25 16.63 5.78 -4.51
C LYS A 25 16.43 5.04 -3.21
N ALA A 26 16.33 5.77 -2.10
CA ALA A 26 15.98 5.23 -0.78
C ALA A 26 14.46 5.09 -0.66
N VAL A 27 13.97 3.86 -0.64
CA VAL A 27 12.54 3.55 -0.61
C VAL A 27 12.16 2.83 0.68
N LEU A 28 11.27 3.41 1.46
CA LEU A 28 10.70 2.79 2.66
C LEU A 28 9.34 2.17 2.33
N ILE A 29 9.16 0.87 2.64
CA ILE A 29 7.94 0.11 2.34
C ILE A 29 7.38 -0.51 3.61
N THR A 30 6.10 -0.25 3.91
CA THR A 30 5.41 -0.90 5.04
C THR A 30 4.58 -2.09 4.58
N GLY A 31 4.43 -3.10 5.44
CA GLY A 31 3.69 -4.33 5.11
C GLY A 31 4.37 -5.12 4.00
N ALA A 32 5.70 -5.24 4.06
CA ALA A 32 6.53 -5.79 2.99
C ALA A 32 6.64 -7.32 2.98
N SER A 33 6.06 -8.05 3.96
CA SER A 33 6.21 -9.51 4.07
C SER A 33 5.50 -10.29 2.97
N GLN A 34 4.46 -9.72 2.35
CA GLN A 34 3.65 -10.42 1.35
C GLN A 34 2.91 -9.46 0.41
N GLY A 35 2.24 -10.03 -0.59
CA GLY A 35 1.31 -9.33 -1.47
C GLY A 35 1.95 -8.16 -2.21
N ILE A 36 1.26 -7.02 -2.23
CA ILE A 36 1.70 -5.81 -2.94
C ILE A 36 3.04 -5.31 -2.41
N GLY A 37 3.22 -5.29 -1.06
CA GLY A 37 4.45 -4.80 -0.45
C GLY A 37 5.68 -5.61 -0.82
N ALA A 38 5.59 -6.95 -0.80
CA ALA A 38 6.66 -7.85 -1.21
C ALA A 38 6.98 -7.70 -2.71
N SER A 39 5.96 -7.60 -3.56
CA SER A 39 6.15 -7.37 -4.99
C SER A 39 6.81 -6.02 -5.28
N CYS A 40 6.41 -4.94 -4.57
CA CYS A 40 7.07 -3.65 -4.66
C CYS A 40 8.56 -3.76 -4.25
N ALA A 41 8.86 -4.44 -3.14
CA ALA A 41 10.22 -4.62 -2.65
C ALA A 41 11.10 -5.35 -3.68
N ALA A 42 10.62 -6.47 -4.23
CA ALA A 42 11.34 -7.26 -5.22
C ALA A 42 11.62 -6.46 -6.50
N ARG A 43 10.59 -5.79 -7.06
CA ARG A 43 10.74 -5.01 -8.29
C ARG A 43 11.64 -3.79 -8.12
N LEU A 44 11.50 -3.07 -7.02
CA LEU A 44 12.32 -1.90 -6.72
C LEU A 44 13.80 -2.28 -6.53
N ALA A 45 14.07 -3.40 -5.82
CA ALA A 45 15.41 -3.93 -5.71
C ALA A 45 15.99 -4.30 -7.08
N ALA A 46 15.22 -4.96 -7.94
CA ALA A 46 15.62 -5.30 -9.31
C ALA A 46 15.89 -4.06 -10.18
N HIS A 47 15.37 -2.88 -9.82
CA HIS A 47 15.66 -1.60 -10.48
C HIS A 47 16.74 -0.78 -9.77
N GLY A 48 17.48 -1.38 -8.84
CA GLY A 48 18.62 -0.75 -8.17
C GLY A 48 18.26 0.22 -7.05
N ALA A 49 17.03 0.17 -6.52
CA ALA A 49 16.67 0.96 -5.36
C ALA A 49 17.27 0.38 -4.06
N ARG A 50 17.57 1.25 -3.10
CA ARG A 50 17.90 0.88 -1.73
C ARG A 50 16.59 0.78 -0.93
N ILE A 51 16.30 -0.38 -0.38
CA ILE A 51 14.99 -0.67 0.20
C ILE A 51 15.03 -0.84 1.71
N SER A 52 14.19 -0.09 2.41
CA SER A 52 13.90 -0.25 3.83
C SER A 52 12.52 -0.89 3.97
N LEU A 53 12.47 -2.04 4.64
CA LEU A 53 11.27 -2.85 4.76
C LEU A 53 10.79 -2.92 6.20
N THR A 54 9.48 -2.85 6.40
CA THR A 54 8.90 -3.17 7.69
C THR A 54 7.67 -4.06 7.57
N ALA A 55 7.56 -5.02 8.49
CA ALA A 55 6.44 -5.94 8.63
C ALA A 55 6.34 -6.41 10.09
N LEU A 56 5.20 -7.02 10.47
CA LEU A 56 5.03 -7.64 11.78
C LEU A 56 6.02 -8.77 12.00
N GLU A 57 6.16 -9.62 10.99
CA GLU A 57 7.08 -10.75 10.96
C GLU A 57 8.18 -10.47 9.94
N GLN A 58 9.29 -11.18 10.09
CA GLN A 58 10.39 -11.03 9.17
C GLN A 58 9.96 -11.40 7.75
N PRO A 59 10.15 -10.50 6.78
CA PRO A 59 9.89 -10.84 5.39
C PRO A 59 10.78 -12.00 4.95
N GLY A 60 10.22 -12.96 4.20
CA GLY A 60 10.95 -14.12 3.69
C GLY A 60 11.93 -13.80 2.56
N PHE A 61 12.77 -12.80 2.74
CA PHE A 61 13.89 -12.50 1.85
C PHE A 61 15.13 -13.23 2.37
N ASP A 62 15.68 -14.15 1.59
CA ASP A 62 16.75 -15.07 2.01
C ASP A 62 18.07 -14.36 2.39
N ASP A 63 18.31 -13.14 1.88
CA ASP A 63 19.44 -12.27 2.25
C ASP A 63 18.93 -11.10 3.09
N LEU A 64 19.00 -11.24 4.41
CA LEU A 64 18.31 -10.42 5.37
C LEU A 64 18.73 -8.96 5.41
N GLU A 65 20.01 -8.67 5.36
CA GLU A 65 20.54 -7.31 5.30
C GLU A 65 21.69 -7.21 4.31
N SER A 66 21.69 -6.14 3.54
CA SER A 66 22.76 -5.79 2.62
C SER A 66 22.94 -4.28 2.62
N PRO A 67 24.01 -3.72 2.07
CA PRO A 67 24.15 -2.27 1.94
C PRO A 67 22.99 -1.58 1.20
N GLN A 68 22.19 -2.35 0.46
CA GLN A 68 21.03 -1.85 -0.28
C GLN A 68 19.69 -2.23 0.36
N ARG A 69 19.69 -2.94 1.50
CA ARG A 69 18.47 -3.42 2.17
C ARG A 69 18.60 -3.34 3.69
N VAL A 70 17.58 -2.78 4.33
CA VAL A 70 17.41 -2.80 5.79
C VAL A 70 16.02 -3.29 6.14
N ILE A 71 15.91 -4.15 7.16
CA ILE A 71 14.64 -4.70 7.63
C ILE A 71 14.43 -4.29 9.08
N THR A 72 13.23 -3.80 9.39
CA THR A 72 12.80 -3.47 10.75
C THR A 72 11.48 -4.19 11.04
N THR A 73 11.51 -5.21 11.87
CA THR A 73 10.30 -5.93 12.29
C THR A 73 9.59 -5.20 13.42
N GLY A 74 8.27 -5.29 13.45
CA GLY A 74 7.44 -4.78 14.53
C GLY A 74 6.08 -4.28 14.07
N ASP A 75 5.22 -4.04 15.06
CA ASP A 75 3.89 -3.50 14.82
C ASP A 75 3.98 -2.02 14.40
N ILE A 76 3.51 -1.72 13.20
CA ILE A 76 3.55 -0.36 12.65
C ILE A 76 2.66 0.63 13.42
N THR A 77 1.71 0.15 14.23
CA THR A 77 0.92 1.01 15.10
C THR A 77 1.69 1.48 16.34
N SER A 78 2.83 0.84 16.64
CA SER A 78 3.72 1.28 17.73
C SER A 78 4.52 2.53 17.33
N PRO A 79 4.46 3.61 18.12
CA PRO A 79 5.32 4.78 17.90
C PRO A 79 6.82 4.45 17.92
N ALA A 80 7.24 3.45 18.71
CA ALA A 80 8.63 3.00 18.78
C ALA A 80 9.06 2.37 17.45
N THR A 81 8.24 1.47 16.90
CA THR A 81 8.49 0.84 15.60
C THR A 81 8.60 1.90 14.49
N ARG A 82 7.68 2.84 14.42
CA ARG A 82 7.71 3.91 13.41
C ARG A 82 8.98 4.76 13.48
N ARG A 83 9.40 5.16 14.70
CA ARG A 83 10.67 5.88 14.88
C ARG A 83 11.87 5.04 14.49
N ALA A 84 11.90 3.76 14.86
CA ALA A 84 12.98 2.85 14.50
C ALA A 84 13.10 2.66 12.98
N VAL A 85 11.97 2.49 12.29
CA VAL A 85 11.92 2.34 10.82
C VAL A 85 12.49 3.58 10.13
N ILE A 86 12.05 4.78 10.51
CA ILE A 86 12.57 6.03 9.95
C ILE A 86 14.05 6.21 10.28
N GLY A 87 14.45 6.03 11.55
CA GLY A 87 15.83 6.17 11.99
C GLY A 87 16.78 5.25 11.22
N ARG A 88 16.48 3.94 11.20
CA ARG A 88 17.32 2.95 10.47
C ARG A 88 17.40 3.25 8.96
N THR A 89 16.30 3.72 8.36
CA THR A 89 16.33 4.12 6.93
C THR A 89 17.28 5.29 6.71
N LEU A 90 17.24 6.30 7.58
CA LEU A 90 18.11 7.46 7.50
C LEU A 90 19.57 7.11 7.78
N ASP A 91 19.82 6.28 8.80
CA ASP A 91 21.18 5.85 9.17
C ASP A 91 21.84 5.04 8.03
N CYS A 92 21.09 4.16 7.38
CA CYS A 92 21.62 3.32 6.30
C CYS A 92 21.69 4.03 4.94
N PHE A 93 20.74 4.93 4.65
CA PHE A 93 20.61 5.48 3.30
C PHE A 93 20.79 7.00 3.21
N GLY A 94 20.89 7.68 4.34
CA GLY A 94 21.06 9.15 4.39
C GLY A 94 19.82 9.95 4.06
N GLY A 95 18.69 9.30 3.72
CA GLY A 95 17.46 9.99 3.34
C GLY A 95 16.33 9.05 3.00
N ILE A 96 15.18 9.62 2.61
CA ILE A 96 13.98 8.89 2.17
C ILE A 96 13.49 9.56 0.88
N ASP A 97 13.72 8.93 -0.28
CA ASP A 97 13.20 9.44 -1.56
C ASP A 97 11.73 9.07 -1.77
N VAL A 98 11.34 7.85 -1.35
CA VAL A 98 9.96 7.38 -1.48
C VAL A 98 9.51 6.66 -0.20
N LEU A 99 8.36 7.05 0.34
CA LEU A 99 7.65 6.34 1.39
C LEU A 99 6.43 5.63 0.79
N ILE A 100 6.36 4.30 0.92
CA ILE A 100 5.22 3.49 0.47
C ILE A 100 4.46 2.98 1.69
N ASN A 101 3.37 3.65 2.03
CA ASN A 101 2.41 3.22 3.03
C ASN A 101 1.51 2.13 2.43
N ASN A 102 1.92 0.87 2.58
CA ASN A 102 1.22 -0.30 2.07
C ASN A 102 0.63 -1.16 3.18
N ALA A 103 1.14 -1.11 4.41
CA ALA A 103 0.60 -1.87 5.53
C ALA A 103 -0.91 -1.64 5.66
N GLY A 104 -1.65 -2.73 5.79
CA GLY A 104 -3.10 -2.66 5.89
C GLY A 104 -3.72 -4.01 6.19
N VAL A 105 -4.87 -3.97 6.85
CA VAL A 105 -5.69 -5.13 7.21
C VAL A 105 -7.12 -4.93 6.75
N GLY A 106 -7.84 -6.03 6.57
CA GLY A 106 -9.25 -6.05 6.23
C GLY A 106 -10.15 -6.33 7.43
N GLN A 107 -11.43 -6.06 7.24
CA GLN A 107 -12.49 -6.48 8.14
C GLN A 107 -13.75 -6.71 7.30
N TYR A 108 -14.43 -7.81 7.56
CA TYR A 108 -15.70 -8.13 6.93
C TYR A 108 -16.76 -8.42 8.00
N GLY A 109 -18.01 -8.30 7.66
CA GLY A 109 -19.16 -8.56 8.51
C GLY A 109 -20.19 -7.44 8.45
N PHE A 110 -21.38 -7.71 8.96
CA PHE A 110 -22.41 -6.70 9.14
C PHE A 110 -21.97 -5.65 10.17
N PRO A 111 -22.37 -4.37 10.02
CA PRO A 111 -22.05 -3.35 11.00
C PRO A 111 -22.45 -3.67 12.44
N SER A 112 -23.55 -4.42 12.62
CA SER A 112 -24.04 -4.87 13.93
C SER A 112 -23.16 -5.96 14.57
N GLU A 113 -22.30 -6.62 13.80
CA GLU A 113 -21.45 -7.73 14.24
C GLU A 113 -19.97 -7.28 14.41
N VAL A 114 -19.68 -6.06 14.01
CA VAL A 114 -18.30 -5.54 14.05
C VAL A 114 -17.98 -5.01 15.45
N ASP A 115 -17.01 -5.64 16.09
CA ASP A 115 -16.49 -5.18 17.37
C ASP A 115 -15.83 -3.80 17.28
N THR A 116 -16.09 -2.93 18.27
CA THR A 116 -15.54 -1.56 18.30
C THR A 116 -14.02 -1.56 18.40
N GLU A 117 -13.41 -2.48 19.14
CA GLU A 117 -11.95 -2.53 19.30
C GLU A 117 -11.29 -2.98 17.99
N ILE A 118 -11.91 -3.91 17.25
CA ILE A 118 -11.49 -4.27 15.90
C ILE A 118 -11.59 -3.08 14.96
N SER A 119 -12.67 -2.30 15.08
CA SER A 119 -12.87 -1.07 14.30
C SER A 119 -11.79 -0.02 14.57
N LYS A 120 -11.40 0.16 15.82
CA LYS A 120 -10.26 1.03 16.19
C LYS A 120 -8.96 0.49 15.61
N ARG A 121 -8.71 -0.82 15.77
CA ARG A 121 -7.49 -1.46 15.28
C ARG A 121 -7.29 -1.32 13.77
N ILE A 122 -8.36 -1.45 12.97
CA ILE A 122 -8.25 -1.28 11.51
C ILE A 122 -7.91 0.17 11.14
N PHE A 123 -8.42 1.16 11.89
CA PHE A 123 -8.04 2.56 11.71
C PHE A 123 -6.59 2.82 12.13
N ASP A 124 -6.15 2.24 13.25
CA ASP A 124 -4.75 2.35 13.70
C ASP A 124 -3.77 1.87 12.63
N VAL A 125 -4.05 0.70 12.05
CA VAL A 125 -3.18 0.11 11.02
C VAL A 125 -3.29 0.85 9.70
N ASN A 126 -4.51 1.07 9.18
CA ASN A 126 -4.70 1.52 7.79
C ASN A 126 -4.57 3.04 7.64
N VAL A 127 -4.83 3.81 8.69
CA VAL A 127 -4.94 5.28 8.63
C VAL A 127 -3.88 5.95 9.49
N PHE A 128 -3.91 5.71 10.81
CA PHE A 128 -3.06 6.45 11.74
C PHE A 128 -1.59 6.09 11.61
N SER A 129 -1.25 4.83 11.29
CA SER A 129 0.13 4.46 11.05
C SER A 129 0.71 5.13 9.81
N ALA A 130 -0.06 5.18 8.71
CA ALA A 130 0.33 5.84 7.48
C ALA A 130 0.50 7.35 7.66
N LEU A 131 -0.44 8.00 8.37
CA LEU A 131 -0.34 9.42 8.71
C LEU A 131 0.90 9.70 9.58
N ALA A 132 1.13 8.91 10.62
CA ALA A 132 2.26 9.11 11.51
C ALA A 132 3.62 8.91 10.82
N LEU A 133 3.76 7.90 9.94
CA LEU A 133 4.96 7.73 9.13
C LEU A 133 5.16 8.89 8.15
N THR A 134 4.09 9.36 7.54
CA THR A 134 4.11 10.54 6.67
C THR A 134 4.60 11.78 7.43
N GLN A 135 4.08 12.02 8.64
CA GLN A 135 4.52 13.11 9.52
C GLN A 135 6.02 13.02 9.87
N LEU A 136 6.53 11.81 10.11
CA LEU A 136 7.94 11.59 10.38
C LEU A 136 8.82 11.76 9.14
N ALA A 137 8.35 11.38 7.96
CA ALA A 137 9.13 11.46 6.71
C ALA A 137 9.19 12.88 6.12
N ILE A 138 8.12 13.66 6.20
CA ILE A 138 8.03 15.01 5.59
C ILE A 138 9.18 15.94 5.98
N PRO A 139 9.61 16.07 7.25
CA PRO A 139 10.73 16.96 7.60
C PRO A 139 12.03 16.58 6.88
N HIS A 140 12.28 15.30 6.67
CA HIS A 140 13.46 14.80 5.96
C HIS A 140 13.35 15.10 4.46
N MET A 141 12.22 14.82 3.85
CA MET A 141 11.95 15.11 2.44
C MET A 141 12.01 16.62 2.15
N ARG A 142 11.53 17.48 3.07
CA ARG A 142 11.65 18.94 2.94
C ARG A 142 13.10 19.40 2.95
N ARG A 143 13.96 18.85 3.85
CA ARG A 143 15.39 19.16 3.85
C ARG A 143 16.11 18.71 2.57
N GLN A 144 15.64 17.61 1.98
CA GLN A 144 16.15 17.12 0.69
C GLN A 144 15.64 17.96 -0.51
N GLY A 145 14.61 18.79 -0.34
CA GLY A 145 13.91 19.51 -1.40
C GLY A 145 13.12 18.59 -2.35
N ARG A 146 12.99 17.30 -2.02
CA ARG A 146 12.28 16.31 -2.83
C ARG A 146 11.78 15.13 -1.99
N GLY A 147 10.76 14.45 -2.47
CA GLY A 147 10.24 13.21 -1.90
C GLY A 147 8.97 12.75 -2.60
N THR A 148 8.61 11.50 -2.38
CA THR A 148 7.31 10.98 -2.82
C THR A 148 6.68 10.16 -1.72
N ILE A 149 5.43 10.46 -1.40
CA ILE A 149 4.59 9.68 -0.50
C ILE A 149 3.60 8.91 -1.35
N VAL A 150 3.64 7.58 -1.24
CA VAL A 150 2.72 6.66 -1.92
C VAL A 150 1.82 6.02 -0.87
N ASN A 151 0.51 6.17 -1.01
CA ASN A 151 -0.45 5.48 -0.16
C ASN A 151 -1.21 4.42 -0.98
N ILE A 152 -1.18 3.16 -0.51
CA ILE A 152 -1.97 2.09 -1.10
C ILE A 152 -3.40 2.17 -0.58
N GLY A 153 -4.21 2.87 -1.35
CA GLY A 153 -5.65 2.98 -1.14
C GLY A 153 -6.41 1.74 -1.59
N SER A 154 -7.57 1.94 -2.18
CA SER A 154 -8.41 0.92 -2.81
C SER A 154 -9.49 1.59 -3.66
N VAL A 155 -10.04 0.88 -4.64
CA VAL A 155 -11.33 1.26 -5.25
C VAL A 155 -12.42 1.33 -4.17
N GLY A 156 -12.35 0.46 -3.13
CA GLY A 156 -13.22 0.49 -1.94
C GLY A 156 -13.13 1.77 -1.10
N GLY A 157 -12.13 2.62 -1.33
CA GLY A 157 -12.06 3.98 -0.77
C GLY A 157 -12.81 5.05 -1.59
N LYS A 158 -13.57 4.66 -2.59
CA LYS A 158 -14.45 5.53 -3.39
C LYS A 158 -15.80 4.88 -3.68
N VAL A 159 -15.85 3.55 -3.74
CA VAL A 159 -17.08 2.76 -3.88
C VAL A 159 -17.21 1.91 -2.64
N SER A 160 -18.19 2.22 -1.78
CA SER A 160 -18.39 1.46 -0.54
C SER A 160 -18.96 0.08 -0.85
N LEU A 161 -18.27 -0.95 -0.37
CA LEU A 161 -18.67 -2.33 -0.61
C LEU A 161 -19.53 -2.86 0.55
N PRO A 162 -20.60 -3.62 0.28
CA PRO A 162 -21.31 -4.36 1.32
C PRO A 162 -20.34 -5.24 2.12
N TRP A 163 -20.64 -5.48 3.39
CA TRP A 163 -19.86 -6.33 4.31
C TRP A 163 -18.45 -5.85 4.66
N ALA A 164 -17.98 -4.74 4.09
CA ALA A 164 -16.63 -4.21 4.29
C ALA A 164 -16.64 -2.77 4.82
N VAL A 165 -17.61 -2.41 5.67
CA VAL A 165 -17.89 -1.03 6.06
C VAL A 165 -16.67 -0.34 6.67
N MET A 166 -16.01 -0.96 7.65
CA MET A 166 -14.87 -0.36 8.34
C MET A 166 -13.63 -0.31 7.44
N TYR A 167 -13.40 -1.36 6.65
CA TYR A 167 -12.34 -1.33 5.64
C TYR A 167 -12.54 -0.18 4.65
N CYS A 168 -13.73 -0.05 4.07
CA CYS A 168 -14.04 1.04 3.14
C CYS A 168 -13.87 2.40 3.82
N ALA A 169 -14.36 2.57 5.06
CA ALA A 169 -14.19 3.81 5.82
C ALA A 169 -12.72 4.19 5.99
N THR A 170 -11.83 3.22 6.33
CA THR A 170 -10.38 3.50 6.41
C THR A 170 -9.80 3.90 5.07
N LYS A 171 -10.21 3.25 3.96
CA LYS A 171 -9.69 3.59 2.63
C LYS A 171 -10.23 4.92 2.11
N TRP A 172 -11.46 5.31 2.49
CA TRP A 172 -11.96 6.67 2.27
C TRP A 172 -11.14 7.71 3.05
N ALA A 173 -10.83 7.45 4.32
CA ALA A 173 -9.98 8.31 5.14
C ALA A 173 -8.59 8.50 4.50
N VAL A 174 -7.95 7.43 4.04
CA VAL A 174 -6.66 7.51 3.32
C VAL A 174 -6.79 8.38 2.06
N HIS A 175 -7.85 8.23 1.28
CA HIS A 175 -8.07 9.08 0.10
C HIS A 175 -8.24 10.56 0.47
N CYS A 176 -8.92 10.86 1.57
CA CYS A 176 -9.06 12.23 2.08
C CYS A 176 -7.70 12.80 2.50
N LEU A 177 -6.91 12.02 3.26
CA LEU A 177 -5.55 12.41 3.66
C LEU A 177 -4.66 12.71 2.44
N ASP A 178 -4.69 11.84 1.42
CA ASP A 178 -3.94 12.05 0.17
C ASP A 178 -4.30 13.36 -0.53
N ASP A 179 -5.60 13.66 -0.60
CA ASP A 179 -6.07 14.88 -1.26
C ASP A 179 -5.66 16.15 -0.49
N SER A 180 -5.66 16.10 0.86
CA SER A 180 -5.18 17.19 1.72
C SER A 180 -3.67 17.36 1.61
N LEU A 181 -2.92 16.27 1.78
CA LEU A 181 -1.46 16.29 1.66
C LEU A 181 -0.97 16.78 0.29
N HIS A 182 -1.64 16.37 -0.80
CA HIS A 182 -1.32 16.84 -2.14
C HIS A 182 -1.44 18.36 -2.26
N ARG A 183 -2.44 18.97 -1.62
CA ARG A 183 -2.64 20.43 -1.62
C ARG A 183 -1.67 21.15 -0.70
N GLU A 184 -1.45 20.62 0.51
CA GLU A 184 -0.59 21.20 1.54
C GLU A 184 0.91 21.16 1.18
N LEU A 185 1.32 20.14 0.41
CA LEU A 185 2.71 19.95 -0.02
C LEU A 185 3.00 20.55 -1.41
N ALA A 186 2.01 21.24 -2.01
CA ALA A 186 2.22 21.92 -3.28
C ALA A 186 3.40 22.91 -3.19
N GLY A 187 4.31 22.84 -4.16
CA GLY A 187 5.52 23.70 -4.20
C GLY A 187 6.66 23.27 -3.26
N SER A 188 6.48 22.25 -2.41
CA SER A 188 7.52 21.78 -1.48
C SER A 188 8.54 20.81 -2.07
N GLY A 189 8.36 20.39 -3.33
CA GLY A 189 9.14 19.32 -3.95
C GLY A 189 8.70 17.91 -3.52
N ILE A 190 7.68 17.79 -2.65
CA ILE A 190 7.16 16.50 -2.20
C ILE A 190 5.89 16.17 -2.99
N HIS A 191 5.90 15.00 -3.62
CA HIS A 191 4.78 14.48 -4.39
C HIS A 191 3.95 13.47 -3.59
N VAL A 192 2.64 13.42 -3.82
CA VAL A 192 1.73 12.46 -3.20
C VAL A 192 1.04 11.64 -4.29
N LEU A 193 1.24 10.32 -4.26
CA LEU A 193 0.62 9.37 -5.18
C LEU A 193 -0.36 8.47 -4.45
N LYS A 194 -1.59 8.46 -4.90
CA LYS A 194 -2.64 7.55 -4.49
C LYS A 194 -2.69 6.34 -5.45
N VAL A 195 -2.52 5.13 -4.93
CA VAL A 195 -2.71 3.90 -5.71
C VAL A 195 -4.04 3.26 -5.30
N CYS A 196 -4.90 2.98 -6.26
CA CYS A 196 -6.23 2.43 -6.05
C CYS A 196 -6.36 1.04 -6.69
N PRO A 197 -5.91 -0.03 -6.02
CA PRO A 197 -6.16 -1.38 -6.49
C PRO A 197 -7.64 -1.73 -6.40
N GLY A 198 -8.09 -2.60 -7.33
CA GLY A 198 -9.30 -3.38 -7.19
C GLY A 198 -9.05 -4.64 -6.37
N ILE A 199 -9.60 -5.77 -6.81
CA ILE A 199 -9.33 -7.09 -6.20
C ILE A 199 -7.94 -7.54 -6.64
N VAL A 200 -7.07 -7.83 -5.68
CA VAL A 200 -5.68 -8.28 -5.92
C VAL A 200 -5.53 -9.73 -5.46
N ALA A 201 -4.86 -10.55 -6.27
CA ALA A 201 -4.53 -11.94 -5.95
C ALA A 201 -3.47 -12.00 -4.85
N THR A 202 -3.89 -11.85 -3.60
CA THR A 202 -3.05 -11.88 -2.40
C THR A 202 -3.73 -12.66 -1.30
N ASN A 203 -2.97 -13.02 -0.27
CA ASN A 203 -3.51 -13.60 0.97
C ASN A 203 -4.21 -12.56 1.87
N PHE A 204 -4.50 -11.35 1.39
CA PHE A 204 -5.09 -10.28 2.19
C PHE A 204 -6.40 -10.70 2.89
N ARG A 205 -7.22 -11.54 2.22
CA ARG A 205 -8.45 -12.07 2.79
C ARG A 205 -8.23 -13.04 3.95
N ASN A 206 -7.07 -13.64 4.05
CA ASN A 206 -6.70 -14.55 5.15
C ASN A 206 -6.18 -13.78 6.37
N HIS A 207 -5.89 -12.49 6.21
CA HIS A 207 -5.38 -11.60 7.25
C HIS A 207 -6.40 -10.51 7.62
N VAL A 208 -7.68 -10.88 7.68
CA VAL A 208 -8.73 -10.00 8.18
C VAL A 208 -8.78 -10.07 9.71
N LEU A 209 -9.07 -8.94 10.35
CA LEU A 209 -9.14 -8.86 11.82
C LEU A 209 -10.37 -9.56 12.37
N ALA A 210 -11.46 -9.59 11.61
CA ALA A 210 -12.69 -10.30 11.98
C ALA A 210 -13.63 -10.45 10.79
N GLY A 211 -14.56 -11.37 10.97
CA GLY A 211 -15.71 -11.58 10.11
C GLY A 211 -15.48 -12.61 9.00
N SER A 212 -16.58 -13.20 8.58
CA SER A 212 -16.66 -14.05 7.39
C SER A 212 -17.65 -13.40 6.41
N ALA A 213 -17.13 -12.59 5.50
CA ALA A 213 -17.99 -12.12 4.42
C ALA A 213 -18.26 -13.27 3.45
N PRO A 214 -19.48 -13.38 2.92
CA PRO A 214 -19.69 -14.18 1.74
C PRO A 214 -18.70 -13.66 0.67
N ALA A 215 -17.92 -14.56 0.09
CA ALA A 215 -17.03 -14.18 -0.99
C ALA A 215 -17.88 -13.54 -2.10
N PRO A 216 -17.63 -12.30 -2.50
CA PRO A 216 -18.30 -11.75 -3.66
C PRO A 216 -18.06 -12.71 -4.82
N VAL A 217 -19.05 -12.90 -5.69
CA VAL A 217 -18.88 -13.69 -6.90
C VAL A 217 -17.71 -13.06 -7.68
N GLU A 218 -16.55 -13.67 -7.57
CA GLU A 218 -15.33 -13.15 -8.18
C GLU A 218 -15.44 -13.28 -9.69
N ASP A 219 -15.56 -12.16 -10.37
CA ASP A 219 -15.25 -12.13 -11.79
C ASP A 219 -13.71 -12.21 -11.91
N ILE A 220 -13.20 -13.44 -12.07
CA ILE A 220 -11.76 -13.76 -12.18
C ILE A 220 -11.05 -12.85 -13.19
N ARG A 221 -11.78 -12.36 -14.19
CA ARG A 221 -11.24 -11.43 -15.21
C ARG A 221 -10.86 -10.04 -14.67
N ARG A 222 -11.24 -9.72 -13.43
CA ARG A 222 -10.98 -8.42 -12.79
C ARG A 222 -9.95 -8.49 -11.67
N ILE A 223 -9.43 -9.68 -11.37
CA ILE A 223 -8.39 -9.88 -10.39
C ILE A 223 -7.06 -9.45 -11.00
N VAL A 224 -6.35 -8.58 -10.31
CA VAL A 224 -5.00 -8.14 -10.71
C VAL A 224 -3.95 -8.81 -9.84
N THR A 225 -2.72 -8.94 -10.37
CA THR A 225 -1.61 -9.47 -9.58
C THR A 225 -0.94 -8.38 -8.74
N PRO A 226 -0.26 -8.73 -7.63
CA PRO A 226 0.57 -7.80 -6.89
C PRO A 226 1.59 -7.08 -7.78
N ASP A 227 2.17 -7.79 -8.74
CA ASP A 227 3.14 -7.27 -9.71
C ASP A 227 2.56 -6.17 -10.60
N GLN A 228 1.33 -6.36 -11.09
CA GLN A 228 0.65 -5.32 -11.87
C GLN A 228 0.42 -4.05 -11.06
N VAL A 229 0.15 -4.19 -9.74
CA VAL A 229 -0.01 -3.04 -8.85
C VAL A 229 1.33 -2.36 -8.62
N ALA A 230 2.39 -3.13 -8.34
CA ALA A 230 3.74 -2.60 -8.14
C ALA A 230 4.25 -1.85 -9.38
N GLU A 231 4.10 -2.42 -10.57
CA GLU A 231 4.49 -1.83 -11.84
C GLU A 231 3.73 -0.52 -12.14
N ALA A 232 2.42 -0.53 -11.92
CA ALA A 232 1.59 0.66 -12.11
C ALA A 232 1.93 1.77 -11.09
N MET A 233 2.25 1.40 -9.85
CA MET A 233 2.72 2.31 -8.79
C MET A 233 4.05 2.93 -9.19
N MET A 234 5.05 2.12 -9.57
CA MET A 234 6.37 2.60 -10.01
C MET A 234 6.24 3.59 -11.15
N GLY A 235 5.53 3.23 -12.21
CA GLY A 235 5.27 4.15 -13.31
C GLY A 235 4.39 5.36 -12.93
N GLY A 236 3.63 5.30 -11.86
CA GLY A 236 2.92 6.44 -11.28
C GLY A 236 3.86 7.43 -10.61
N VAL A 237 4.82 6.94 -9.84
CA VAL A 237 5.88 7.73 -9.18
C VAL A 237 6.75 8.44 -10.23
N GLU A 238 7.28 7.70 -11.19
CA GLU A 238 8.14 8.22 -12.26
C GLU A 238 7.49 9.35 -13.06
N ARG A 239 6.19 9.25 -13.29
CA ARG A 239 5.41 10.25 -14.06
C ARG A 239 4.68 11.26 -13.19
N HIS A 240 5.00 11.35 -11.90
CA HIS A 240 4.39 12.27 -10.94
C HIS A 240 2.85 12.27 -10.99
N LYS A 241 2.24 11.09 -11.13
CA LYS A 241 0.79 10.96 -11.16
C LYS A 241 0.20 11.18 -9.77
N ARG A 242 -0.93 11.87 -9.71
CA ARG A 242 -1.68 12.06 -8.47
C ARG A 242 -2.44 10.78 -8.05
N ILE A 243 -2.91 10.00 -9.03
CA ILE A 243 -3.70 8.78 -8.79
C ILE A 243 -3.46 7.73 -9.87
N VAL A 244 -3.40 6.47 -9.46
CA VAL A 244 -3.29 5.29 -10.34
C VAL A 244 -4.37 4.29 -9.94
N TYR A 245 -5.18 3.83 -10.89
CA TYR A 245 -6.15 2.74 -10.72
C TYR A 245 -5.62 1.45 -11.36
N VAL A 246 -5.75 0.33 -10.65
CA VAL A 246 -5.32 -1.00 -11.13
C VAL A 246 -6.41 -2.03 -10.80
N PRO A 247 -7.17 -2.49 -11.79
CA PRO A 247 -7.12 -2.16 -13.23
C PRO A 247 -7.65 -0.74 -13.51
N LYS A 248 -7.31 -0.19 -14.67
CA LYS A 248 -7.72 1.18 -15.07
C LYS A 248 -9.24 1.40 -15.07
N ILE A 249 -10.02 0.35 -15.29
CA ILE A 249 -11.49 0.40 -15.25
C ILE A 249 -12.03 0.80 -13.87
N GLY A 250 -11.25 0.66 -12.79
CA GLY A 250 -11.59 1.13 -11.46
C GLY A 250 -11.98 2.61 -11.44
N ARG A 251 -11.37 3.43 -12.30
CA ARG A 251 -11.74 4.83 -12.47
C ARG A 251 -13.18 5.01 -12.96
N LEU A 252 -13.62 4.16 -13.88
CA LEU A 252 -14.99 4.22 -14.39
C LEU A 252 -16.00 3.86 -13.28
N PHE A 253 -15.70 2.83 -12.49
CA PHE A 253 -16.56 2.45 -11.34
C PHE A 253 -16.69 3.58 -10.33
N THR A 254 -15.58 4.23 -9.97
CA THR A 254 -15.62 5.36 -9.02
C THR A 254 -16.37 6.58 -9.58
N SER A 255 -16.27 6.81 -10.88
CA SER A 255 -17.05 7.88 -11.54
C SER A 255 -18.53 7.52 -11.62
N LEU A 256 -18.85 6.27 -11.93
CA LEU A 256 -20.25 5.79 -11.99
C LEU A 256 -20.93 5.90 -10.61
N ASP A 257 -20.24 5.51 -9.55
CA ASP A 257 -20.77 5.63 -8.19
C ASP A 257 -21.07 7.09 -7.82
N PHE A 258 -20.20 8.01 -8.22
CA PHE A 258 -20.35 9.43 -7.95
C PHE A 258 -21.52 10.08 -8.74
N PHE A 259 -21.62 9.81 -10.05
CA PHE A 259 -22.61 10.46 -10.92
C PHE A 259 -23.95 9.72 -11.01
N ALA A 260 -23.96 8.42 -10.78
CA ALA A 260 -25.15 7.57 -10.89
C ALA A 260 -25.21 6.51 -9.76
N PRO A 261 -25.28 6.93 -8.48
CA PRO A 261 -25.22 6.02 -7.33
C PRO A 261 -26.31 4.93 -7.36
N ARG A 262 -27.51 5.27 -7.84
CA ARG A 262 -28.61 4.27 -7.98
C ARG A 262 -28.25 3.10 -8.91
N VAL A 263 -27.47 3.37 -9.97
CA VAL A 263 -26.99 2.33 -10.89
C VAL A 263 -25.94 1.47 -10.20
N MET A 264 -25.05 2.08 -9.43
CA MET A 264 -24.05 1.35 -8.65
C MET A 264 -24.71 0.51 -7.55
N ASP A 265 -25.69 1.04 -6.82
CA ASP A 265 -26.48 0.30 -5.83
C ASP A 265 -27.15 -0.93 -6.45
N TRP A 266 -27.81 -0.75 -7.61
CA TRP A 266 -28.41 -1.86 -8.34
C TRP A 266 -27.39 -2.93 -8.75
N TYR A 267 -26.21 -2.50 -9.21
CA TYR A 267 -25.13 -3.40 -9.59
C TYR A 267 -24.58 -4.16 -8.37
N LEU A 268 -24.27 -3.46 -7.27
CA LEU A 268 -23.70 -4.06 -6.07
C LEU A 268 -24.65 -5.04 -5.39
N ARG A 269 -25.96 -4.69 -5.26
CA ARG A 269 -26.99 -5.61 -4.71
C ARG A 269 -27.13 -6.93 -5.48
N ARG A 270 -26.71 -6.99 -6.73
CA ARG A 270 -26.72 -8.22 -7.53
C ARG A 270 -25.41 -9.01 -7.44
N LYS A 271 -24.36 -8.39 -6.93
CA LYS A 271 -23.03 -9.00 -6.81
C LYS A 271 -22.75 -9.53 -5.41
N PHE A 272 -23.41 -8.96 -4.41
CA PHE A 272 -23.34 -9.31 -3.00
C PHE A 272 -24.71 -9.74 -2.46
#